data_6b644252a3fd65443d35961875182eeb
#
_entry.id   6b644252a3fd65443d35961875182eeb
#
_cell.length_a   1.000
_cell.length_b   1.000
_cell.length_c   1.000
_cell.angle_alpha   90.00
_cell.angle_beta   90.00
_cell.angle_gamma   90.00
#
_symmetry.space_group_name_H-M   'P 1'
#
loop_
_entity.id
_entity.type
_entity.pdbx_description
1 polymer ?
#
loop_
_entity_poly.entity_id
_entity_poly.type
_entity_poly.pdbx_seq_one_letter_code
_entity_poly.pdbx_strand_id
1 'polypeptide(L)'
;MKKQYKVPNHRKTEHIYRCVGDTAEYIDSLELHAGRTMFVWREGGEERELTYGGFLDAVRSVSLGLRTLASSAGIPADKMRVAVIGETSPYWVESYLAVVASGFTAVPMDKELSPEEIVKFLAAAEIKALVYSGTFASLADSLAARAGEDGVPSIYVQTGMNAEGGNSFSGEGGIYSGTLSGLISLGESSKLEFAANTNTERCCEILFTSGTTGSSKMVMLSQKNIFSVVTSACQSVDFNAEDVLVSVLPLHHTYELACMLAACNYGCKICINDSLRHVLKSFHDYKPTALILVPLFVTTMYKKIMSEAKKAKRDKIFPYAAAVTRYLKLAGVDLSDKLFASVRDAFGGRLEKIICGGAELAPEMIAVFEAFGISIYEGYGITECSPLVAVTPYYKRKVGSVGPSVPCCEVRIDGNEIGESGFVTGEIRVRGDNVMIGYADSSQNSEAFTPDNWFRTGDIGYMDRDGYIYITGRAKNVIIPENGKNVYPEELEEYLGQIDEIAEAVVIGRNEAEGVVITAVIFPNYAKYGEITDAELKAEIQKKITQLNKRLPSFKQIHKVEFRKVEFEKTSSKKIKRHLIK
;
A
#
# COMPACT_ATOMS: atom_id res chain seq x y z
N MET A 1 -18.10 25.12 -8.53
CA MET A 1 -17.41 26.03 -7.58
C MET A 1 -16.34 25.22 -6.88
N LYS A 2 -15.06 25.36 -7.27
CA LYS A 2 -13.93 24.71 -6.58
C LYS A 2 -13.79 25.38 -5.20
N LYS A 3 -14.19 24.67 -4.14
CA LYS A 3 -13.93 25.12 -2.77
C LYS A 3 -12.42 25.01 -2.54
N GLN A 4 -11.72 26.13 -2.51
CA GLN A 4 -10.37 26.20 -1.97
C GLN A 4 -10.46 25.94 -0.46
N TYR A 5 -10.04 24.77 -0.02
CA TYR A 5 -9.86 24.51 1.40
C TYR A 5 -8.61 25.26 1.88
N LYS A 6 -8.83 26.28 2.72
CA LYS A 6 -7.73 26.86 3.50
C LYS A 6 -7.30 25.84 4.54
N VAL A 7 -6.11 25.29 4.34
CA VAL A 7 -5.42 24.47 5.34
C VAL A 7 -5.14 25.34 6.57
N PRO A 8 -5.58 24.95 7.80
CA PRO A 8 -5.21 25.69 9.00
C PRO A 8 -3.70 25.65 9.19
N ASN A 9 -3.10 26.82 9.28
CA ASN A 9 -1.66 27.05 9.30
C ASN A 9 -1.08 26.63 10.66
N HIS A 10 -0.59 25.39 10.81
CA HIS A 10 0.20 24.97 11.96
C HIS A 10 1.71 25.03 11.73
N ARG A 11 2.16 25.23 10.49
CA ARG A 11 3.56 25.49 10.12
C ARG A 11 3.64 26.70 9.18
N LYS A 12 4.71 27.49 9.32
CA LYS A 12 4.97 28.72 8.55
C LYS A 12 5.39 28.48 7.08
N THR A 13 5.22 27.28 6.53
CA THR A 13 5.53 26.95 5.14
C THR A 13 4.24 26.81 4.34
N GLU A 14 4.15 27.52 3.22
CA GLU A 14 3.06 27.35 2.27
C GLU A 14 3.14 25.93 1.69
N HIS A 15 2.06 25.16 1.87
CA HIS A 15 1.93 23.84 1.24
C HIS A 15 1.58 24.05 -0.22
N ILE A 16 2.56 23.86 -1.10
CA ILE A 16 2.35 23.98 -2.54
C ILE A 16 2.12 22.58 -3.09
N TYR A 17 0.88 22.27 -3.46
CA TYR A 17 0.52 21.14 -4.31
C TYR A 17 -0.55 21.61 -5.29
N ARG A 18 -0.68 20.92 -6.41
CA ARG A 18 -1.76 21.15 -7.37
C ARG A 18 -2.84 20.09 -7.25
N CYS A 19 -4.10 20.51 -7.47
CA CYS A 19 -5.15 19.55 -7.78
C CYS A 19 -4.93 19.08 -9.21
N VAL A 20 -4.80 17.79 -9.39
CA VAL A 20 -4.51 17.14 -10.67
C VAL A 20 -5.64 16.16 -11.02
N GLY A 21 -6.03 16.12 -12.28
CA GLY A 21 -7.09 15.24 -12.79
C GLY A 21 -6.61 14.31 -13.91
N ASP A 22 -5.46 14.63 -14.51
CA ASP A 22 -4.87 13.82 -15.57
C ASP A 22 -3.33 13.84 -15.51
N THR A 23 -2.70 13.09 -16.40
CA THR A 23 -1.23 12.97 -16.44
C THR A 23 -0.55 14.28 -16.86
N ALA A 24 -1.16 15.09 -17.72
CA ALA A 24 -0.58 16.37 -18.12
C ALA A 24 -0.53 17.34 -16.94
N GLU A 25 -1.65 17.51 -16.23
CA GLU A 25 -1.73 18.31 -15.01
C GLU A 25 -0.76 17.81 -13.93
N TYR A 26 -0.58 16.47 -13.83
CA TYR A 26 0.37 15.89 -12.89
C TYR A 26 1.82 16.20 -13.25
N ILE A 27 2.23 16.04 -14.53
CA ILE A 27 3.56 16.42 -15.01
C ILE A 27 3.82 17.91 -14.76
N ASP A 28 2.87 18.79 -15.09
CA ASP A 28 2.95 20.22 -14.82
C ASP A 28 3.11 20.54 -13.33
N SER A 29 2.52 19.73 -12.47
CA SER A 29 2.68 19.90 -11.01
C SER A 29 4.09 19.59 -10.55
N LEU A 30 4.71 18.55 -11.12
CA LEU A 30 6.08 18.16 -10.81
C LEU A 30 7.11 19.19 -11.33
N GLU A 31 6.83 19.87 -12.44
CA GLU A 31 7.70 20.92 -12.98
C GLU A 31 7.95 22.08 -12.02
N LEU A 32 7.01 22.35 -11.11
CA LEU A 32 7.20 23.35 -10.04
C LEU A 32 8.42 23.06 -9.16
N HIS A 33 8.85 21.82 -9.15
CA HIS A 33 9.92 21.30 -8.31
C HIS A 33 11.17 20.89 -9.10
N ALA A 34 11.29 21.25 -10.41
CA ALA A 34 12.29 20.74 -11.36
C ALA A 34 13.73 20.73 -10.83
N GLY A 35 14.14 21.75 -10.09
CA GLY A 35 15.50 21.86 -9.52
C GLY A 35 15.72 21.10 -8.22
N ARG A 36 14.69 20.45 -7.63
CA ARG A 36 14.81 19.70 -6.37
C ARG A 36 15.18 18.25 -6.64
N THR A 37 15.88 17.62 -5.69
CA THR A 37 16.11 16.17 -5.70
C THR A 37 14.78 15.46 -5.47
N MET A 38 14.39 14.59 -6.42
CA MET A 38 13.20 13.75 -6.34
C MET A 38 13.53 12.39 -5.72
N PHE A 39 14.50 11.68 -6.30
CA PHE A 39 14.90 10.35 -5.86
C PHE A 39 16.34 10.32 -5.39
N VAL A 40 16.58 9.54 -4.33
CA VAL A 40 17.90 9.10 -3.87
C VAL A 40 17.87 7.59 -3.71
N TRP A 41 18.85 6.88 -4.29
CA TRP A 41 18.93 5.42 -4.18
C TRP A 41 20.38 4.95 -4.22
N ARG A 42 20.61 3.69 -3.91
CA ARG A 42 21.91 3.04 -4.04
C ARG A 42 21.90 2.05 -5.18
N GLU A 43 22.89 2.16 -6.04
CA GLU A 43 23.08 1.26 -7.17
C GLU A 43 24.57 1.00 -7.38
N GLY A 44 24.98 -0.28 -7.51
CA GLY A 44 26.38 -0.63 -7.64
C GLY A 44 27.25 -0.26 -6.44
N GLY A 45 26.67 -0.04 -5.26
CA GLY A 45 27.35 0.40 -4.04
C GLY A 45 27.50 1.92 -3.91
N GLU A 46 27.11 2.69 -4.91
CA GLU A 46 27.14 4.15 -4.92
C GLU A 46 25.76 4.76 -4.66
N GLU A 47 25.72 5.92 -4.01
CA GLU A 47 24.52 6.72 -3.88
C GLU A 47 24.31 7.54 -5.15
N ARG A 48 23.08 7.54 -5.64
CA ARG A 48 22.63 8.25 -6.84
C ARG A 48 21.51 9.19 -6.49
N GLU A 49 21.41 10.29 -7.24
CA GLU A 49 20.34 11.26 -7.13
C GLU A 49 19.74 11.55 -8.50
N LEU A 50 18.43 11.81 -8.52
CA LEU A 50 17.69 12.27 -9.69
C LEU A 50 16.81 13.45 -9.29
N THR A 51 16.90 14.55 -10.04
CA THR A 51 16.04 15.72 -9.83
C THR A 51 14.66 15.52 -10.46
N TYR A 52 13.68 16.30 -10.03
CA TYR A 52 12.35 16.33 -10.67
C TYR A 52 12.45 16.64 -12.17
N GLY A 53 13.29 17.63 -12.56
CA GLY A 53 13.51 17.95 -13.97
C GLY A 53 14.09 16.78 -14.75
N GLY A 54 15.16 16.17 -14.25
CA GLY A 54 15.77 15.01 -14.91
C GLY A 54 14.82 13.82 -15.02
N PHE A 55 14.00 13.57 -14.00
CA PHE A 55 12.94 12.57 -14.05
C PHE A 55 11.90 12.85 -15.14
N LEU A 56 11.44 14.11 -15.24
CA LEU A 56 10.46 14.51 -16.25
C LEU A 56 11.01 14.42 -17.67
N ASP A 57 12.28 14.77 -17.88
CA ASP A 57 12.94 14.63 -19.18
C ASP A 57 13.01 13.15 -19.60
N ALA A 58 13.36 12.26 -18.66
CA ALA A 58 13.35 10.83 -18.89
C ALA A 58 11.94 10.30 -19.21
N VAL A 59 10.92 10.68 -18.42
CA VAL A 59 9.52 10.30 -18.67
C VAL A 59 9.06 10.71 -20.07
N ARG A 60 9.38 11.92 -20.51
CA ARG A 60 9.04 12.40 -21.87
C ARG A 60 9.73 11.56 -22.95
N SER A 61 11.02 11.33 -22.79
CA SER A 61 11.81 10.56 -23.76
C SER A 61 11.36 9.09 -23.80
N VAL A 62 11.12 8.46 -22.67
CA VAL A 62 10.59 7.08 -22.59
C VAL A 62 9.20 6.99 -23.23
N SER A 63 8.33 7.98 -22.98
CA SER A 63 7.00 8.04 -23.60
C SER A 63 7.09 8.11 -25.13
N LEU A 64 7.94 8.96 -25.67
CA LEU A 64 8.16 9.09 -27.12
C LEU A 64 8.76 7.82 -27.71
N GLY A 65 9.71 7.19 -27.01
CA GLY A 65 10.30 5.91 -27.40
C GLY A 65 9.27 4.79 -27.46
N LEU A 66 8.44 4.66 -26.44
CA LEU A 66 7.34 3.66 -26.40
C LEU A 66 6.33 3.87 -27.53
N ARG A 67 5.94 5.12 -27.82
CA ARG A 67 5.03 5.45 -28.92
C ARG A 67 5.66 5.13 -30.29
N THR A 68 6.96 5.36 -30.45
CA THR A 68 7.72 5.00 -31.65
C THR A 68 7.76 3.48 -31.83
N LEU A 69 8.04 2.71 -30.78
CA LEU A 69 8.05 1.23 -30.82
C LEU A 69 6.65 0.68 -31.10
N ALA A 70 5.61 1.18 -30.44
CA ALA A 70 4.24 0.73 -30.68
C ALA A 70 3.84 0.94 -32.16
N SER A 71 4.18 2.11 -32.71
CA SER A 71 3.94 2.41 -34.14
C SER A 71 4.73 1.45 -35.06
N SER A 72 6.01 1.23 -34.78
CA SER A 72 6.87 0.33 -35.56
C SER A 72 6.39 -1.13 -35.49
N ALA A 73 5.87 -1.55 -34.36
CA ALA A 73 5.29 -2.88 -34.14
C ALA A 73 3.85 -3.01 -34.68
N GLY A 74 3.25 -1.92 -35.18
CA GLY A 74 1.87 -1.91 -35.65
C GLY A 74 0.83 -2.12 -34.55
N ILE A 75 1.17 -1.80 -33.30
CA ILE A 75 0.29 -1.98 -32.12
C ILE A 75 -0.53 -0.69 -31.93
N PRO A 76 -1.87 -0.77 -32.02
CA PRO A 76 -2.74 0.38 -31.75
C PRO A 76 -2.58 0.85 -30.29
N ALA A 77 -2.67 2.15 -30.08
CA ALA A 77 -2.48 2.75 -28.75
C ALA A 77 -3.45 2.22 -27.69
N ASP A 78 -4.69 1.90 -28.09
CA ASP A 78 -5.72 1.33 -27.20
C ASP A 78 -5.47 -0.14 -26.83
N LYS A 79 -4.60 -0.83 -27.56
CA LYS A 79 -4.17 -2.20 -27.32
C LYS A 79 -2.79 -2.30 -26.64
N MET A 80 -2.09 -1.17 -26.50
CA MET A 80 -0.76 -1.15 -25.91
C MET A 80 -0.85 -1.26 -24.39
N ARG A 81 -0.60 -2.47 -23.89
CA ARG A 81 -0.50 -2.79 -22.46
C ARG A 81 0.94 -3.15 -22.12
N VAL A 82 1.48 -2.47 -21.12
CA VAL A 82 2.88 -2.55 -20.73
C VAL A 82 2.98 -3.09 -19.31
N ALA A 83 3.51 -4.29 -19.15
CA ALA A 83 3.84 -4.82 -17.83
C ALA A 83 5.11 -4.16 -17.29
N VAL A 84 5.11 -3.80 -16.01
CA VAL A 84 6.28 -3.27 -15.29
C VAL A 84 6.56 -4.17 -14.10
N ILE A 85 7.72 -4.85 -14.11
CA ILE A 85 8.13 -5.79 -13.07
C ILE A 85 9.57 -5.54 -12.64
N GLY A 86 9.80 -5.52 -11.33
CA GLY A 86 11.14 -5.34 -10.77
C GLY A 86 11.13 -4.81 -9.35
N GLU A 87 12.32 -4.51 -8.86
CA GLU A 87 12.54 -3.85 -7.59
C GLU A 87 12.03 -2.41 -7.62
N THR A 88 11.63 -1.90 -6.44
CA THR A 88 11.34 -0.47 -6.28
C THR A 88 12.57 0.34 -6.68
N SER A 89 12.43 1.18 -7.69
CA SER A 89 13.51 2.01 -8.24
C SER A 89 12.96 3.24 -8.94
N PRO A 90 13.75 4.30 -9.16
CA PRO A 90 13.34 5.44 -9.97
C PRO A 90 12.93 5.03 -11.39
N TYR A 91 13.63 4.05 -11.98
CA TYR A 91 13.36 3.51 -13.32
C TYR A 91 11.96 2.87 -13.42
N TRP A 92 11.51 2.23 -12.33
CA TRP A 92 10.17 1.66 -12.26
C TRP A 92 9.09 2.76 -12.33
N VAL A 93 9.26 3.83 -11.53
CA VAL A 93 8.32 4.96 -11.47
C VAL A 93 8.32 5.74 -12.79
N GLU A 94 9.51 5.96 -13.36
CA GLU A 94 9.72 6.60 -14.67
C GLU A 94 8.98 5.83 -15.77
N SER A 95 9.19 4.51 -15.82
CA SER A 95 8.53 3.64 -16.80
C SER A 95 7.01 3.65 -16.63
N TYR A 96 6.50 3.54 -15.40
CA TYR A 96 5.08 3.60 -15.11
C TYR A 96 4.44 4.90 -15.59
N LEU A 97 5.02 6.04 -15.19
CA LEU A 97 4.48 7.35 -15.57
C LEU A 97 4.58 7.60 -17.08
N ALA A 98 5.66 7.17 -17.72
CA ALA A 98 5.82 7.28 -19.17
C ALA A 98 4.78 6.45 -19.93
N VAL A 99 4.43 5.26 -19.46
CA VAL A 99 3.36 4.43 -20.04
C VAL A 99 2.03 5.15 -19.95
N VAL A 100 1.67 5.66 -18.78
CA VAL A 100 0.41 6.40 -18.57
C VAL A 100 0.36 7.68 -19.39
N ALA A 101 1.47 8.43 -19.44
CA ALA A 101 1.62 9.64 -20.25
C ALA A 101 1.49 9.38 -21.75
N SER A 102 1.95 8.22 -22.22
CA SER A 102 1.79 7.78 -23.61
C SER A 102 0.34 7.50 -24.01
N GLY A 103 -0.57 7.43 -23.05
CA GLY A 103 -1.93 6.95 -23.25
C GLY A 103 -2.02 5.43 -23.36
N PHE A 104 -1.04 4.71 -22.85
CA PHE A 104 -1.02 3.24 -22.78
C PHE A 104 -1.53 2.75 -21.43
N THR A 105 -1.72 1.46 -21.28
CA THR A 105 -2.17 0.86 -20.02
C THR A 105 -0.99 0.21 -19.31
N ALA A 106 -0.65 0.70 -18.12
CA ALA A 106 0.34 0.11 -17.25
C ALA A 106 -0.23 -1.12 -16.53
N VAL A 107 0.58 -2.17 -16.38
CA VAL A 107 0.23 -3.37 -15.64
C VAL A 107 1.35 -3.67 -14.64
N PRO A 108 1.30 -3.04 -13.45
CA PRO A 108 2.23 -3.33 -12.37
C PRO A 108 2.16 -4.79 -11.94
N MET A 109 3.31 -5.47 -11.91
CA MET A 109 3.39 -6.89 -11.57
C MET A 109 4.19 -7.12 -10.29
N ASP A 110 3.72 -8.06 -9.49
CA ASP A 110 4.40 -8.48 -8.27
C ASP A 110 5.67 -9.28 -8.62
N LYS A 111 6.81 -8.81 -8.14
CA LYS A 111 8.11 -9.46 -8.35
C LYS A 111 8.28 -10.79 -7.59
N GLU A 112 7.41 -11.07 -6.61
CA GLU A 112 7.43 -12.31 -5.83
C GLU A 112 6.62 -13.44 -6.51
N LEU A 113 5.97 -13.18 -7.65
CA LEU A 113 5.27 -14.20 -8.44
C LEU A 113 6.25 -15.22 -9.04
N SER A 114 5.80 -16.46 -9.13
CA SER A 114 6.54 -17.49 -9.88
C SER A 114 6.58 -17.16 -11.38
N PRO A 115 7.59 -17.65 -12.12
CA PRO A 115 7.66 -17.47 -13.57
C PRO A 115 6.38 -17.91 -14.29
N GLU A 116 5.76 -19.00 -13.85
CA GLU A 116 4.53 -19.56 -14.42
C GLU A 116 3.34 -18.61 -14.18
N GLU A 117 3.25 -18.01 -13.00
CA GLU A 117 2.21 -17.02 -12.68
C GLU A 117 2.42 -15.75 -13.50
N ILE A 118 3.66 -15.29 -13.66
CA ILE A 118 3.98 -14.12 -14.50
C ILE A 118 3.51 -14.36 -15.93
N VAL A 119 3.88 -15.50 -16.54
CA VAL A 119 3.48 -15.86 -17.91
C VAL A 119 1.94 -15.89 -18.03
N LYS A 120 1.25 -16.48 -17.07
CA LYS A 120 -0.22 -16.53 -17.02
C LYS A 120 -0.83 -15.11 -16.99
N PHE A 121 -0.25 -14.20 -16.20
CA PHE A 121 -0.77 -12.84 -16.07
C PHE A 121 -0.45 -11.99 -17.31
N LEU A 122 0.72 -12.16 -17.92
CA LEU A 122 1.07 -11.52 -19.19
C LEU A 122 0.05 -11.89 -20.28
N ALA A 123 -0.29 -13.16 -20.39
CA ALA A 123 -1.29 -13.65 -21.34
C ALA A 123 -2.71 -13.13 -21.00
N ALA A 124 -3.12 -13.23 -19.74
CA ALA A 124 -4.45 -12.79 -19.30
C ALA A 124 -4.70 -11.29 -19.50
N ALA A 125 -3.67 -10.47 -19.30
CA ALA A 125 -3.72 -9.03 -19.54
C ALA A 125 -3.38 -8.65 -20.99
N GLU A 126 -3.10 -9.60 -21.90
CA GLU A 126 -2.73 -9.35 -23.30
C GLU A 126 -1.56 -8.37 -23.45
N ILE A 127 -0.50 -8.55 -22.64
CA ILE A 127 0.64 -7.65 -22.59
C ILE A 127 1.38 -7.61 -23.93
N LYS A 128 1.74 -6.41 -24.37
CA LYS A 128 2.48 -6.16 -25.61
C LYS A 128 3.94 -5.78 -25.37
N ALA A 129 4.22 -5.16 -24.23
CA ALA A 129 5.58 -4.81 -23.82
C ALA A 129 5.85 -5.21 -22.37
N LEU A 130 7.06 -5.67 -22.09
CA LEU A 130 7.56 -6.00 -20.76
C LEU A 130 8.73 -5.08 -20.41
N VAL A 131 8.55 -4.24 -19.40
CA VAL A 131 9.61 -3.46 -18.76
C VAL A 131 10.02 -4.20 -17.50
N TYR A 132 11.31 -4.56 -17.38
CA TYR A 132 11.77 -5.46 -16.34
C TYR A 132 13.14 -5.08 -15.78
N SER A 133 13.38 -5.37 -14.50
CA SER A 133 14.71 -5.26 -13.90
C SER A 133 15.61 -6.44 -14.28
N GLY A 134 16.92 -6.32 -14.13
CA GLY A 134 17.89 -7.36 -14.44
C GLY A 134 17.61 -8.72 -13.78
N THR A 135 16.91 -8.74 -12.65
CA THR A 135 16.46 -9.97 -11.95
C THR A 135 15.57 -10.86 -12.85
N PHE A 136 14.86 -10.25 -13.80
CA PHE A 136 13.94 -10.96 -14.71
C PHE A 136 14.51 -11.15 -16.12
N ALA A 137 15.81 -10.91 -16.34
CA ALA A 137 16.44 -11.04 -17.67
C ALA A 137 16.25 -12.44 -18.27
N SER A 138 16.55 -13.50 -17.52
CA SER A 138 16.38 -14.88 -18.00
C SER A 138 14.92 -15.23 -18.36
N LEU A 139 13.94 -14.68 -17.64
CA LEU A 139 12.53 -14.84 -17.98
C LEU A 139 12.21 -14.10 -19.29
N ALA A 140 12.67 -12.85 -19.43
CA ALA A 140 12.47 -12.06 -20.64
C ALA A 140 13.08 -12.73 -21.86
N ASP A 141 14.31 -13.28 -21.77
CA ASP A 141 14.97 -14.02 -22.84
C ASP A 141 14.17 -15.27 -23.25
N SER A 142 13.66 -16.02 -22.27
CA SER A 142 12.85 -17.22 -22.54
C SER A 142 11.52 -16.87 -23.22
N LEU A 143 10.92 -15.73 -22.89
CA LEU A 143 9.71 -15.23 -23.54
C LEU A 143 10.00 -14.73 -24.94
N ALA A 144 11.09 -13.98 -25.15
CA ALA A 144 11.49 -13.47 -26.46
C ALA A 144 11.77 -14.61 -27.44
N ALA A 145 12.34 -15.74 -26.99
CA ALA A 145 12.54 -16.93 -27.81
C ALA A 145 11.23 -17.60 -28.27
N ARG A 146 10.10 -17.29 -27.64
CA ARG A 146 8.74 -17.77 -27.94
C ARG A 146 7.88 -16.71 -28.63
N ALA A 147 8.50 -15.68 -29.17
CA ALA A 147 7.80 -14.59 -29.83
C ALA A 147 6.93 -15.09 -30.99
N GLY A 148 5.73 -14.51 -31.09
CA GLY A 148 4.70 -14.94 -32.05
C GLY A 148 3.69 -15.95 -31.48
N GLU A 149 3.93 -16.51 -30.28
CA GLU A 149 2.92 -17.24 -29.54
C GLU A 149 1.89 -16.28 -28.92
N ASP A 150 0.64 -16.72 -28.83
CA ASP A 150 -0.42 -15.93 -28.21
C ASP A 150 -0.08 -15.62 -26.72
N GLY A 151 -0.23 -14.35 -26.35
CA GLY A 151 0.02 -13.89 -24.98
C GLY A 151 1.48 -13.62 -24.63
N VAL A 152 2.40 -13.71 -25.59
CA VAL A 152 3.81 -13.37 -25.42
C VAL A 152 4.04 -11.93 -25.88
N PRO A 153 4.72 -11.07 -25.08
CA PRO A 153 5.08 -9.72 -25.48
C PRO A 153 6.00 -9.68 -26.70
N SER A 154 5.94 -8.60 -27.47
CA SER A 154 6.84 -8.36 -28.61
C SER A 154 7.88 -7.26 -28.34
N ILE A 155 7.78 -6.55 -27.22
CA ILE A 155 8.68 -5.47 -26.83
C ILE A 155 9.24 -5.76 -25.43
N TYR A 156 10.56 -5.69 -25.28
CA TYR A 156 11.29 -5.99 -24.05
C TYR A 156 12.22 -4.84 -23.70
N VAL A 157 12.08 -4.26 -22.50
CA VAL A 157 12.86 -3.11 -22.03
C VAL A 157 13.49 -3.46 -20.68
N GLN A 158 14.80 -3.64 -20.64
CA GLN A 158 15.51 -3.86 -19.39
C GLN A 158 15.85 -2.54 -18.72
N THR A 159 15.56 -2.43 -17.42
CA THR A 159 15.88 -1.26 -16.58
C THR A 159 17.15 -1.48 -15.75
N GLY A 160 17.79 -0.39 -15.29
CA GLY A 160 18.99 -0.40 -14.45
C GLY A 160 20.27 -0.03 -15.22
N MET A 161 21.30 0.41 -14.48
CA MET A 161 22.57 0.86 -15.08
C MET A 161 23.40 -0.27 -15.70
N ASN A 162 23.25 -1.49 -15.20
CA ASN A 162 23.98 -2.67 -15.68
C ASN A 162 23.19 -3.45 -16.74
N ALA A 163 22.19 -2.81 -17.35
CA ALA A 163 21.43 -3.43 -18.42
C ALA A 163 22.36 -3.75 -19.62
N GLU A 164 22.44 -5.03 -19.98
CA GLU A 164 23.21 -5.47 -21.13
C GLU A 164 22.52 -5.02 -22.43
N GLY A 165 23.25 -4.38 -23.35
CA GLY A 165 22.68 -3.95 -24.66
C GLY A 165 22.98 -2.51 -25.05
N GLY A 166 23.57 -1.69 -24.17
CA GLY A 166 23.95 -0.31 -24.49
C GLY A 166 22.75 0.60 -24.81
N ASN A 167 22.97 1.66 -25.60
CA ASN A 167 21.97 2.67 -25.95
C ASN A 167 21.22 2.37 -27.26
N SER A 168 21.07 1.09 -27.64
CA SER A 168 20.39 0.70 -28.89
C SER A 168 19.18 -0.19 -28.62
N PHE A 169 18.19 -0.07 -29.50
CA PHE A 169 17.07 -1.01 -29.63
C PHE A 169 17.28 -1.84 -30.91
N SER A 170 17.20 -3.15 -30.79
CA SER A 170 17.20 -4.07 -31.94
C SER A 170 15.78 -4.51 -32.25
N GLY A 171 15.46 -4.62 -33.55
CA GLY A 171 14.18 -5.13 -34.04
C GLY A 171 14.43 -6.19 -35.10
N GLU A 172 14.31 -7.48 -34.75
CA GLU A 172 14.40 -8.60 -35.69
C GLU A 172 13.17 -9.48 -35.56
N GLY A 173 12.60 -9.90 -36.70
CA GLY A 173 11.46 -10.83 -36.69
C GLY A 173 10.20 -10.31 -35.99
N GLY A 174 10.03 -8.98 -35.84
CA GLY A 174 8.89 -8.40 -35.11
C GLY A 174 9.07 -8.32 -33.61
N ILE A 175 10.25 -8.67 -33.07
CA ILE A 175 10.62 -8.51 -31.67
C ILE A 175 11.50 -7.27 -31.53
N TYR A 176 11.21 -6.47 -30.49
CA TYR A 176 11.99 -5.28 -30.16
C TYR A 176 12.57 -5.45 -28.75
N SER A 177 13.88 -5.41 -28.62
CA SER A 177 14.55 -5.53 -27.33
C SER A 177 15.65 -4.49 -27.16
N GLY A 178 15.80 -4.01 -25.92
CA GLY A 178 16.80 -3.03 -25.56
C GLY A 178 16.72 -2.61 -24.12
N THR A 179 17.45 -1.56 -23.78
CA THR A 179 17.51 -1.00 -22.44
C THR A 179 16.63 0.25 -22.31
N LEU A 180 16.36 0.65 -21.06
CA LEU A 180 15.67 1.91 -20.78
C LEU A 180 16.46 3.12 -21.35
N SER A 181 17.80 3.11 -21.25
CA SER A 181 18.66 4.12 -21.86
C SER A 181 18.55 4.14 -23.39
N GLY A 182 18.46 2.97 -24.03
CA GLY A 182 18.19 2.85 -25.45
C GLY A 182 16.82 3.39 -25.84
N LEU A 183 15.82 3.16 -24.99
CA LEU A 183 14.46 3.69 -25.19
C LEU A 183 14.42 5.23 -25.06
N ILE A 184 15.15 5.81 -24.10
CA ILE A 184 15.34 7.25 -23.96
C ILE A 184 15.98 7.82 -25.24
N SER A 185 17.10 7.25 -25.71
CA SER A 185 17.78 7.70 -26.94
C SER A 185 16.87 7.60 -28.17
N LEU A 186 16.04 6.57 -28.26
CA LEU A 186 15.03 6.44 -29.32
C LEU A 186 13.99 7.56 -29.24
N GLY A 187 13.54 7.89 -28.03
CA GLY A 187 12.58 8.98 -27.81
C GLY A 187 13.16 10.35 -28.14
N GLU A 188 14.40 10.63 -27.74
CA GLU A 188 15.12 11.88 -28.06
C GLU A 188 15.31 12.08 -29.57
N SER A 189 15.52 10.99 -30.30
CA SER A 189 15.65 11.01 -31.78
C SER A 189 14.29 10.99 -32.50
N SER A 190 13.19 10.83 -31.77
CA SER A 190 11.84 10.77 -32.35
C SER A 190 11.43 12.12 -32.96
N LYS A 191 10.68 12.04 -34.06
CA LYS A 191 10.03 13.21 -34.66
C LYS A 191 8.69 13.54 -34.06
N LEU A 192 8.21 12.72 -33.12
CA LEU A 192 6.96 12.93 -32.40
C LEU A 192 7.12 14.05 -31.38
N GLU A 193 6.11 14.88 -31.24
CA GLU A 193 6.05 15.85 -30.14
C GLU A 193 5.47 15.16 -28.90
N PHE A 194 6.04 15.45 -27.75
CA PHE A 194 5.49 14.96 -26.49
C PHE A 194 4.17 15.68 -26.18
N ALA A 195 3.12 14.90 -26.01
CA ALA A 195 1.86 15.34 -25.46
C ALA A 195 1.35 14.24 -24.51
N ALA A 196 1.25 14.57 -23.23
CA ALA A 196 0.69 13.64 -22.26
C ALA A 196 -0.78 13.38 -22.55
N ASN A 197 -1.22 12.16 -22.25
CA ASN A 197 -2.62 11.79 -22.43
C ASN A 197 -3.50 12.49 -21.39
N THR A 198 -4.56 13.15 -21.85
CA THR A 198 -5.55 13.86 -21.02
C THR A 198 -6.91 13.17 -20.98
N ASN A 199 -7.04 11.97 -21.53
CA ASN A 199 -8.30 11.23 -21.48
C ASN A 199 -8.46 10.59 -20.09
N THR A 200 -9.19 11.27 -19.22
CA THR A 200 -9.38 10.91 -17.82
C THR A 200 -10.15 9.62 -17.62
N GLU A 201 -11.04 9.26 -18.54
CA GLU A 201 -11.92 8.07 -18.43
C GLU A 201 -11.28 6.80 -19.01
N ARG A 202 -10.16 6.93 -19.73
CA ARG A 202 -9.48 5.78 -20.31
C ARG A 202 -8.83 4.93 -19.24
N CYS A 203 -8.93 3.59 -19.38
CA CYS A 203 -8.14 2.65 -18.58
C CYS A 203 -6.65 2.90 -18.80
N CYS A 204 -5.94 3.26 -17.74
CA CYS A 204 -4.50 3.53 -17.76
C CYS A 204 -3.71 2.57 -16.87
N GLU A 205 -4.39 1.79 -16.01
CA GLU A 205 -3.76 0.80 -15.14
C GLU A 205 -4.66 -0.43 -14.98
N ILE A 206 -4.04 -1.62 -15.01
CA ILE A 206 -4.68 -2.89 -14.67
C ILE A 206 -3.89 -3.55 -13.55
N LEU A 207 -4.58 -3.96 -12.49
CA LEU A 207 -3.98 -4.60 -11.32
C LEU A 207 -4.60 -5.96 -11.07
N PHE A 208 -3.75 -6.92 -10.73
CA PHE A 208 -4.19 -8.24 -10.31
C PHE A 208 -4.41 -8.24 -8.79
N THR A 209 -5.61 -8.59 -8.36
CA THR A 209 -5.93 -8.77 -6.95
C THR A 209 -6.19 -10.24 -6.65
N SER A 210 -5.73 -10.70 -5.48
CA SER A 210 -6.04 -12.05 -5.02
C SER A 210 -7.54 -12.15 -4.73
N GLY A 211 -8.30 -12.70 -5.66
CA GLY A 211 -9.72 -12.98 -5.45
C GLY A 211 -9.91 -13.97 -4.31
N THR A 212 -10.92 -13.77 -3.49
CA THR A 212 -11.29 -14.68 -2.39
C THR A 212 -11.74 -16.07 -2.89
N THR A 213 -11.98 -16.22 -4.18
CA THR A 213 -12.37 -17.45 -4.87
C THR A 213 -11.20 -18.24 -5.47
N GLY A 214 -9.95 -17.79 -5.24
CA GLY A 214 -8.75 -18.45 -5.77
C GLY A 214 -8.38 -18.04 -7.22
N SER A 215 -9.21 -17.29 -7.94
CA SER A 215 -8.89 -16.68 -9.23
C SER A 215 -8.55 -15.21 -9.02
N SER A 216 -7.42 -14.73 -9.58
CA SER A 216 -7.07 -13.32 -9.54
C SER A 216 -8.05 -12.50 -10.39
N LYS A 217 -8.51 -11.37 -9.84
CA LYS A 217 -9.35 -10.41 -10.57
C LYS A 217 -8.48 -9.31 -11.16
N MET A 218 -8.80 -8.87 -12.37
CA MET A 218 -8.15 -7.72 -13.02
C MET A 218 -8.99 -6.46 -12.79
N VAL A 219 -8.49 -5.57 -11.94
CA VAL A 219 -9.09 -4.26 -11.62
C VAL A 219 -8.62 -3.25 -12.67
N MET A 220 -9.55 -2.57 -13.33
CA MET A 220 -9.24 -1.53 -14.33
C MET A 220 -9.41 -0.14 -13.74
N LEU A 221 -8.34 0.66 -13.74
CA LEU A 221 -8.32 2.03 -13.24
C LEU A 221 -8.13 3.04 -14.37
N SER A 222 -8.82 4.15 -14.28
CA SER A 222 -8.65 5.30 -15.17
C SER A 222 -7.68 6.34 -14.58
N GLN A 223 -7.23 7.29 -15.39
CA GLN A 223 -6.46 8.44 -14.89
C GLN A 223 -7.25 9.22 -13.84
N LYS A 224 -8.56 9.41 -14.07
CA LYS A 224 -9.45 10.06 -13.12
C LYS A 224 -9.42 9.37 -11.75
N ASN A 225 -9.47 8.03 -11.74
CA ASN A 225 -9.41 7.27 -10.48
C ASN A 225 -8.11 7.55 -9.72
N ILE A 226 -6.96 7.46 -10.40
CA ILE A 226 -5.64 7.62 -9.78
C ILE A 226 -5.42 9.06 -9.30
N PHE A 227 -5.63 10.06 -10.18
CA PHE A 227 -5.28 11.44 -9.86
C PHE A 227 -6.29 12.12 -8.92
N SER A 228 -7.54 11.68 -8.87
CA SER A 228 -8.48 12.12 -7.83
C SER A 228 -8.02 11.67 -6.44
N VAL A 229 -7.46 10.47 -6.33
CA VAL A 229 -6.86 9.96 -5.07
C VAL A 229 -5.60 10.75 -4.72
N VAL A 230 -4.69 11.00 -5.67
CA VAL A 230 -3.49 11.82 -5.44
C VAL A 230 -3.88 13.20 -4.89
N THR A 231 -4.83 13.88 -5.53
CA THR A 231 -5.34 15.18 -5.07
C THR A 231 -5.97 15.07 -3.67
N SER A 232 -6.79 14.06 -3.44
CA SER A 232 -7.48 13.88 -2.14
C SER A 232 -6.52 13.54 -1.01
N ALA A 233 -5.48 12.75 -1.27
CA ALA A 233 -4.43 12.47 -0.30
C ALA A 233 -3.69 13.76 0.09
N CYS A 234 -3.34 14.60 -0.89
CA CYS A 234 -2.74 15.90 -0.63
C CYS A 234 -3.63 16.85 0.19
N GLN A 235 -4.95 16.76 0.05
CA GLN A 235 -5.89 17.58 0.82
C GLN A 235 -6.08 17.08 2.28
N SER A 236 -5.77 15.84 2.54
CA SER A 236 -6.07 15.18 3.81
C SER A 236 -4.88 15.07 4.75
N VAL A 237 -3.67 14.93 4.23
CA VAL A 237 -2.43 14.74 5.00
C VAL A 237 -1.50 15.94 4.81
N ASP A 238 -0.83 16.33 5.90
CA ASP A 238 0.06 17.50 5.93
C ASP A 238 1.49 17.13 5.51
N PHE A 239 1.80 17.30 4.22
CA PHE A 239 3.14 17.19 3.68
C PHE A 239 3.62 18.53 3.10
N ASN A 240 4.92 18.66 2.91
CA ASN A 240 5.54 19.80 2.24
C ASN A 240 6.83 19.38 1.51
N ALA A 241 7.37 20.27 0.68
CA ALA A 241 8.53 19.99 -0.13
C ALA A 241 9.84 19.68 0.67
N GLU A 242 9.89 19.98 1.96
CA GLU A 242 11.04 19.67 2.82
C GLU A 242 10.92 18.25 3.45
N ASP A 243 9.81 17.57 3.21
CA ASP A 243 9.65 16.21 3.71
C ASP A 243 10.54 15.23 2.93
N VAL A 244 11.12 14.29 3.68
CA VAL A 244 11.96 13.20 3.19
C VAL A 244 11.27 11.89 3.54
N LEU A 245 10.97 11.10 2.51
CA LEU A 245 10.34 9.79 2.66
C LEU A 245 11.36 8.69 2.35
N VAL A 246 11.25 7.56 3.06
CA VAL A 246 11.93 6.32 2.68
C VAL A 246 10.87 5.34 2.20
N SER A 247 10.93 5.01 0.90
CA SER A 247 10.03 4.03 0.27
C SER A 247 10.49 2.62 0.61
N VAL A 248 9.60 1.84 1.23
CA VAL A 248 9.89 0.48 1.71
C VAL A 248 8.86 -0.56 1.22
N LEU A 249 7.71 -0.11 0.74
CA LEU A 249 6.64 -1.00 0.25
C LEU A 249 6.75 -1.22 -1.27
N PRO A 250 6.17 -2.30 -1.79
CA PRO A 250 6.26 -2.58 -3.22
C PRO A 250 5.35 -1.67 -4.05
N LEU A 251 5.89 -1.11 -5.14
CA LEU A 251 5.17 -0.17 -6.03
C LEU A 251 4.05 -0.81 -6.86
N HIS A 252 4.05 -2.13 -7.05
CA HIS A 252 2.95 -2.81 -7.74
C HIS A 252 1.64 -2.83 -6.93
N HIS A 253 1.69 -2.44 -5.65
CA HIS A 253 0.50 -2.19 -4.86
C HIS A 253 0.08 -0.72 -4.94
N THR A 254 -1.18 -0.47 -5.23
CA THR A 254 -1.76 0.88 -5.35
C THR A 254 -1.47 1.77 -4.14
N TYR A 255 -1.34 1.19 -2.94
CA TYR A 255 -1.11 1.96 -1.71
C TYR A 255 0.21 2.73 -1.74
N GLU A 256 1.34 2.04 -2.00
CA GLU A 256 2.65 2.70 -2.08
C GLU A 256 2.71 3.66 -3.25
N LEU A 257 2.22 3.23 -4.42
CA LEU A 257 2.24 4.06 -5.63
C LEU A 257 1.44 5.35 -5.45
N ALA A 258 0.21 5.30 -4.95
CA ALA A 258 -0.61 6.49 -4.73
C ALA A 258 0.02 7.45 -3.70
N CYS A 259 0.58 6.91 -2.60
CA CYS A 259 1.29 7.72 -1.61
C CYS A 259 2.55 8.36 -2.20
N MET A 260 3.31 7.65 -3.03
CA MET A 260 4.48 8.18 -3.71
C MET A 260 4.11 9.29 -4.69
N LEU A 261 3.09 9.08 -5.53
CA LEU A 261 2.61 10.12 -6.45
C LEU A 261 2.12 11.37 -5.70
N ALA A 262 1.43 11.21 -4.58
CA ALA A 262 1.01 12.34 -3.74
C ALA A 262 2.20 13.06 -3.12
N ALA A 263 3.20 12.34 -2.60
CA ALA A 263 4.43 12.94 -2.06
C ALA A 263 5.22 13.71 -3.13
N CYS A 264 5.30 13.17 -4.35
CA CYS A 264 5.91 13.86 -5.48
C CYS A 264 5.18 15.14 -5.86
N ASN A 265 3.83 15.15 -5.81
CA ASN A 265 3.04 16.36 -6.06
C ASN A 265 3.32 17.50 -5.06
N TYR A 266 3.80 17.17 -3.85
CA TYR A 266 4.30 18.14 -2.88
C TYR A 266 5.76 18.57 -3.09
N GLY A 267 6.52 17.90 -3.96
CA GLY A 267 7.95 18.13 -4.15
C GLY A 267 8.83 17.47 -3.09
N CYS A 268 8.34 16.43 -2.41
CA CYS A 268 9.10 15.67 -1.41
C CYS A 268 10.30 14.95 -2.01
N LYS A 269 11.31 14.69 -1.18
CA LYS A 269 12.43 13.80 -1.53
C LYS A 269 12.06 12.36 -1.17
N ILE A 270 12.22 11.44 -2.12
CA ILE A 270 11.97 10.02 -1.96
C ILE A 270 13.29 9.27 -1.94
N CYS A 271 13.63 8.62 -0.85
CA CYS A 271 14.79 7.75 -0.73
C CYS A 271 14.34 6.29 -0.90
N ILE A 272 14.90 5.59 -1.87
CA ILE A 272 14.54 4.21 -2.15
C ILE A 272 15.35 3.29 -1.23
N ASN A 273 14.66 2.44 -0.48
CA ASN A 273 15.29 1.41 0.33
C ASN A 273 15.64 0.20 -0.53
N ASP A 274 16.90 -0.22 -0.49
CA ASP A 274 17.43 -1.34 -1.30
C ASP A 274 16.92 -2.70 -0.83
N SER A 275 16.72 -2.89 0.47
CA SER A 275 16.28 -4.15 1.06
C SER A 275 15.61 -3.95 2.41
N LEU A 276 14.57 -4.73 2.69
CA LEU A 276 13.91 -4.75 4.00
C LEU A 276 14.89 -5.08 5.15
N ARG A 277 15.99 -5.77 4.87
CA ARG A 277 17.05 -6.05 5.85
C ARG A 277 17.82 -4.79 6.26
N HIS A 278 17.87 -3.79 5.39
CA HIS A 278 18.63 -2.54 5.57
C HIS A 278 17.75 -1.36 6.00
N VAL A 279 16.47 -1.56 6.22
CA VAL A 279 15.48 -0.51 6.49
C VAL A 279 15.90 0.45 7.60
N LEU A 280 16.45 -0.07 8.72
CA LEU A 280 16.90 0.78 9.82
C LEU A 280 18.16 1.56 9.47
N LYS A 281 19.05 1.00 8.64
CA LYS A 281 20.21 1.70 8.10
C LYS A 281 19.76 2.84 7.20
N SER A 282 18.78 2.59 6.33
CA SER A 282 18.20 3.62 5.47
C SER A 282 17.55 4.74 6.27
N PHE A 283 16.87 4.44 7.41
CA PHE A 283 16.34 5.48 8.29
C PHE A 283 17.43 6.33 8.92
N HIS A 284 18.53 5.71 9.34
CA HIS A 284 19.68 6.43 9.90
C HIS A 284 20.37 7.32 8.85
N ASP A 285 20.59 6.77 7.64
CA ASP A 285 21.35 7.45 6.59
C ASP A 285 20.53 8.60 5.96
N TYR A 286 19.24 8.35 5.65
CA TYR A 286 18.37 9.30 4.95
C TYR A 286 17.56 10.23 5.88
N LYS A 287 17.48 9.91 7.18
CA LYS A 287 16.79 10.70 8.20
C LYS A 287 15.39 11.15 7.77
N PRO A 288 14.46 10.20 7.51
CA PRO A 288 13.14 10.52 7.03
C PRO A 288 12.36 11.40 8.00
N THR A 289 11.51 12.27 7.45
CA THR A 289 10.49 13.01 8.21
C THR A 289 9.15 12.29 8.20
N ALA A 290 8.93 11.46 7.18
CA ALA A 290 7.71 10.69 7.02
C ALA A 290 8.00 9.28 6.48
N LEU A 291 7.12 8.33 6.85
CA LEU A 291 7.16 6.95 6.37
C LEU A 291 5.77 6.50 5.92
N ILE A 292 5.74 5.63 4.91
CA ILE A 292 4.54 4.93 4.44
C ILE A 292 4.71 3.47 4.84
N LEU A 293 3.87 2.97 5.74
CA LEU A 293 4.04 1.66 6.37
C LEU A 293 2.72 0.90 6.43
N VAL A 294 2.84 -0.40 6.64
CA VAL A 294 1.72 -1.27 7.06
C VAL A 294 1.85 -1.61 8.55
N PRO A 295 0.76 -2.00 9.24
CA PRO A 295 0.76 -2.26 10.69
C PRO A 295 1.84 -3.22 11.18
N LEU A 296 2.19 -4.23 10.38
CA LEU A 296 3.26 -5.17 10.72
C LEU A 296 4.61 -4.47 10.95
N PHE A 297 4.95 -3.47 10.13
CA PHE A 297 6.18 -2.68 10.31
C PHE A 297 6.11 -1.85 11.59
N VAL A 298 5.02 -1.14 11.81
CA VAL A 298 4.83 -0.31 13.02
C VAL A 298 4.93 -1.17 14.28
N THR A 299 4.27 -2.33 14.30
CA THR A 299 4.31 -3.29 15.41
C THR A 299 5.73 -3.84 15.63
N THR A 300 6.46 -4.15 14.56
CA THR A 300 7.85 -4.64 14.63
C THR A 300 8.78 -3.57 15.20
N MET A 301 8.62 -2.33 14.74
CA MET A 301 9.35 -1.16 15.26
C MET A 301 9.08 -0.99 16.76
N TYR A 302 7.82 -1.01 17.18
CA TYR A 302 7.43 -0.93 18.58
C TYR A 302 8.05 -2.04 19.43
N LYS A 303 7.94 -3.31 18.99
CA LYS A 303 8.53 -4.46 19.70
C LYS A 303 10.04 -4.28 19.89
N LYS A 304 10.75 -3.76 18.88
CA LYS A 304 12.18 -3.47 18.96
C LYS A 304 12.49 -2.37 19.99
N ILE A 305 11.75 -1.27 19.98
CA ILE A 305 11.88 -0.18 20.95
C ILE A 305 11.68 -0.71 22.38
N MET A 306 10.64 -1.49 22.61
CA MET A 306 10.35 -2.07 23.93
C MET A 306 11.44 -3.05 24.38
N SER A 307 12.01 -3.84 23.45
CA SER A 307 13.12 -4.73 23.74
C SER A 307 14.37 -3.96 24.19
N GLU A 308 14.71 -2.88 23.50
CA GLU A 308 15.85 -2.02 23.89
C GLU A 308 15.57 -1.29 25.23
N ALA A 309 14.35 -0.80 25.45
CA ALA A 309 13.95 -0.21 26.72
C ALA A 309 14.09 -1.21 27.88
N LYS A 310 13.74 -2.49 27.65
CA LYS A 310 13.90 -3.57 28.65
C LYS A 310 15.37 -3.86 28.96
N LYS A 311 16.24 -3.93 27.95
CA LYS A 311 17.69 -4.06 28.13
C LYS A 311 18.26 -2.91 28.97
N ALA A 312 17.77 -1.69 28.74
CA ALA A 312 18.12 -0.50 29.48
C ALA A 312 17.44 -0.38 30.87
N LYS A 313 16.64 -1.38 31.30
CA LYS A 313 15.83 -1.39 32.53
C LYS A 313 14.88 -0.18 32.66
N ARG A 314 14.39 0.34 31.53
CA ARG A 314 13.46 1.48 31.43
C ARG A 314 12.04 1.09 31.04
N ASP A 315 11.80 -0.19 30.77
CA ASP A 315 10.53 -0.74 30.33
C ASP A 315 9.33 -0.40 31.24
N LYS A 316 9.56 -0.36 32.57
CA LYS A 316 8.52 0.01 33.53
C LYS A 316 8.22 1.51 33.57
N ILE A 317 9.18 2.37 33.25
CA ILE A 317 9.01 3.83 33.26
C ILE A 317 8.41 4.32 31.95
N PHE A 318 8.61 3.58 30.87
CA PHE A 318 8.23 3.93 29.51
C PHE A 318 6.72 4.25 29.34
N PRO A 319 5.77 3.40 29.83
CA PRO A 319 4.34 3.70 29.75
C PRO A 319 3.95 4.96 30.51
N TYR A 320 4.58 5.20 31.69
CA TYR A 320 4.33 6.42 32.47
C TYR A 320 4.85 7.67 31.78
N ALA A 321 6.06 7.60 31.21
CA ALA A 321 6.64 8.70 30.44
C ALA A 321 5.75 9.02 29.21
N ALA A 322 5.26 8.01 28.50
CA ALA A 322 4.35 8.19 27.39
C ALA A 322 3.02 8.85 27.80
N ALA A 323 2.42 8.40 28.92
CA ALA A 323 1.20 9.01 29.45
C ALA A 323 1.39 10.48 29.87
N VAL A 324 2.51 10.77 30.56
CA VAL A 324 2.86 12.14 30.98
C VAL A 324 3.10 13.05 29.77
N THR A 325 3.85 12.60 28.76
CA THR A 325 4.09 13.38 27.53
C THR A 325 2.79 13.71 26.82
N ARG A 326 1.89 12.72 26.70
CA ARG A 326 0.58 12.92 26.08
C ARG A 326 -0.27 13.93 26.84
N TYR A 327 -0.29 13.87 28.18
CA TYR A 327 -1.02 14.84 29.02
C TYR A 327 -0.45 16.26 28.90
N LEU A 328 0.87 16.41 28.93
CA LEU A 328 1.54 17.70 28.78
C LEU A 328 1.32 18.31 27.39
N LYS A 329 1.30 17.47 26.35
CA LYS A 329 1.01 17.89 24.97
C LYS A 329 -0.41 18.46 24.82
N LEU A 330 -1.40 17.92 25.55
CA LEU A 330 -2.74 18.51 25.64
C LEU A 330 -2.73 19.89 26.30
N ALA A 331 -1.77 20.15 27.19
CA ALA A 331 -1.56 21.45 27.83
C ALA A 331 -0.62 22.38 27.01
N GLY A 332 -0.25 22.01 25.78
CA GLY A 332 0.61 22.80 24.90
C GLY A 332 2.11 22.64 25.14
N VAL A 333 2.54 21.70 26.01
CA VAL A 333 3.94 21.44 26.32
C VAL A 333 4.37 20.12 25.70
N ASP A 334 5.22 20.17 24.67
CA ASP A 334 5.78 18.98 24.03
C ASP A 334 7.18 18.69 24.58
N LEU A 335 7.33 17.55 25.28
CA LEU A 335 8.58 17.05 25.81
C LEU A 335 9.08 15.78 25.10
N SER A 336 8.44 15.39 23.99
CA SER A 336 8.75 14.16 23.27
C SER A 336 10.21 14.09 22.83
N ASP A 337 10.76 15.18 22.32
CA ASP A 337 12.16 15.26 21.86
C ASP A 337 13.18 15.03 22.97
N LYS A 338 12.85 15.45 24.19
CA LYS A 338 13.76 15.28 25.34
C LYS A 338 13.65 13.90 25.98
N LEU A 339 12.41 13.41 26.15
CA LEU A 339 12.15 12.16 26.86
C LEU A 339 12.41 10.93 26.00
N PHE A 340 12.20 11.04 24.68
CA PHE A 340 12.29 9.94 23.73
C PHE A 340 13.36 10.15 22.64
N ALA A 341 14.39 10.98 22.91
CA ALA A 341 15.50 11.24 21.97
C ALA A 341 16.09 9.95 21.39
N SER A 342 16.42 8.96 22.24
CA SER A 342 17.00 7.69 21.79
C SER A 342 16.06 6.86 20.90
N VAL A 343 14.74 6.98 21.08
CA VAL A 343 13.75 6.34 20.21
C VAL A 343 13.73 7.05 18.85
N ARG A 344 13.71 8.37 18.87
CA ARG A 344 13.72 9.18 17.63
C ARG A 344 15.01 8.99 16.85
N ASP A 345 16.16 8.92 17.52
CA ASP A 345 17.46 8.67 16.90
C ASP A 345 17.49 7.32 16.16
N ALA A 346 16.80 6.30 16.66
CA ALA A 346 16.68 5.02 15.98
C ALA A 346 15.96 5.12 14.61
N PHE A 347 15.19 6.20 14.39
CA PHE A 347 14.54 6.54 13.13
C PHE A 347 15.20 7.70 12.38
N GLY A 348 16.47 8.01 12.68
CA GLY A 348 17.20 9.10 12.06
C GLY A 348 16.98 10.48 12.68
N GLY A 349 16.26 10.57 13.80
CA GLY A 349 16.07 11.79 14.60
C GLY A 349 15.04 12.79 14.09
N ARG A 350 14.51 12.63 12.86
CA ARG A 350 13.63 13.60 12.20
C ARG A 350 12.22 13.11 11.94
N LEU A 351 11.91 11.84 12.24
CA LEU A 351 10.60 11.25 11.94
C LEU A 351 9.49 11.95 12.73
N GLU A 352 8.49 12.47 12.03
CA GLU A 352 7.35 13.20 12.58
C GLU A 352 6.02 12.54 12.25
N LYS A 353 5.93 11.82 11.13
CA LYS A 353 4.67 11.27 10.65
C LYS A 353 4.84 9.89 10.01
N ILE A 354 3.84 9.04 10.21
CA ILE A 354 3.71 7.73 9.58
C ILE A 354 2.31 7.66 8.96
N ILE A 355 2.24 7.36 7.67
CA ILE A 355 1.00 6.95 7.01
C ILE A 355 0.91 5.45 7.16
N CYS A 356 -0.15 4.95 7.78
CA CYS A 356 -0.34 3.52 8.03
C CYS A 356 -1.64 3.04 7.41
N GLY A 357 -1.57 2.02 6.57
CA GLY A 357 -2.74 1.50 5.87
C GLY A 357 -2.61 0.03 5.51
N GLY A 358 -3.64 -0.50 4.87
CA GLY A 358 -3.66 -1.87 4.37
C GLY A 358 -4.14 -2.94 5.36
N ALA A 359 -4.13 -2.66 6.66
CA ALA A 359 -4.72 -3.47 7.73
C ALA A 359 -4.97 -2.57 8.95
N GLU A 360 -5.67 -3.08 9.94
CA GLU A 360 -5.94 -2.38 11.20
C GLU A 360 -4.65 -2.24 12.03
N LEU A 361 -4.51 -1.11 12.71
CA LEU A 361 -3.43 -0.86 13.66
C LEU A 361 -4.02 -0.70 15.07
N ALA A 362 -3.49 -1.45 16.04
CA ALA A 362 -3.95 -1.39 17.41
C ALA A 362 -3.90 0.05 17.97
N PRO A 363 -5.00 0.57 18.56
CA PRO A 363 -5.09 1.94 19.07
C PRO A 363 -3.99 2.31 20.07
N GLU A 364 -3.51 1.35 20.85
CA GLU A 364 -2.43 1.54 21.82
C GLU A 364 -1.11 1.89 21.13
N MET A 365 -0.85 1.32 19.93
CA MET A 365 0.34 1.64 19.15
C MET A 365 0.35 3.10 18.72
N ILE A 366 -0.80 3.60 18.25
CA ILE A 366 -0.95 5.00 17.84
C ILE A 366 -0.63 5.92 19.03
N ALA A 367 -1.21 5.64 20.19
CA ALA A 367 -1.00 6.44 21.40
C ALA A 367 0.48 6.48 21.84
N VAL A 368 1.19 5.37 21.68
CA VAL A 368 2.62 5.28 22.02
C VAL A 368 3.48 6.07 21.05
N PHE A 369 3.26 5.94 19.73
CA PHE A 369 4.02 6.71 18.73
C PHE A 369 3.75 8.22 18.86
N GLU A 370 2.51 8.62 19.17
CA GLU A 370 2.18 10.02 19.47
C GLU A 370 2.96 10.56 20.68
N ALA A 371 3.16 9.74 21.71
CA ALA A 371 3.99 10.12 22.85
C ALA A 371 5.47 10.30 22.48
N PHE A 372 5.97 9.59 21.45
CA PHE A 372 7.30 9.80 20.88
C PHE A 372 7.41 11.05 20.01
N GLY A 373 6.33 11.79 19.81
CA GLY A 373 6.28 12.93 18.89
C GLY A 373 6.06 12.52 17.43
N ILE A 374 5.69 11.27 17.16
CA ILE A 374 5.44 10.73 15.82
C ILE A 374 3.94 10.57 15.64
N SER A 375 3.37 11.30 14.69
CA SER A 375 1.94 11.22 14.36
C SER A 375 1.68 10.06 13.41
N ILE A 376 0.69 9.20 13.75
CA ILE A 376 0.23 8.14 12.83
C ILE A 376 -1.08 8.60 12.18
N TYR A 377 -1.13 8.50 10.85
CA TYR A 377 -2.32 8.73 10.03
C TYR A 377 -2.78 7.41 9.46
N GLU A 378 -3.95 6.96 9.89
CA GLU A 378 -4.53 5.72 9.40
C GLU A 378 -5.26 5.97 8.09
N GLY A 379 -5.02 5.11 7.09
CA GLY A 379 -5.70 5.13 5.80
C GLY A 379 -6.45 3.84 5.55
N TYR A 380 -7.66 3.96 5.04
CA TYR A 380 -8.48 2.85 4.57
C TYR A 380 -8.66 2.91 3.07
N GLY A 381 -8.50 1.75 2.44
CA GLY A 381 -8.71 1.63 1.03
C GLY A 381 -8.53 0.22 0.50
N ILE A 382 -8.91 0.06 -0.75
CA ILE A 382 -8.89 -1.18 -1.51
C ILE A 382 -8.48 -0.87 -2.94
N THR A 383 -7.90 -1.81 -3.65
CA THR A 383 -7.42 -1.64 -5.03
C THR A 383 -8.51 -1.09 -5.96
N GLU A 384 -9.74 -1.54 -5.78
CA GLU A 384 -10.92 -1.10 -6.53
C GLU A 384 -11.32 0.37 -6.28
N CYS A 385 -10.66 1.04 -5.32
CA CYS A 385 -10.84 2.47 -5.02
C CYS A 385 -9.54 3.28 -5.16
N SER A 386 -8.52 2.81 -5.86
CA SER A 386 -7.32 3.50 -6.38
C SER A 386 -6.27 4.06 -5.39
N PRO A 387 -6.05 3.62 -4.18
CA PRO A 387 -6.83 2.73 -3.34
C PRO A 387 -7.70 3.46 -2.30
N LEU A 388 -7.57 4.79 -2.13
CA LEU A 388 -7.93 5.54 -0.94
C LEU A 388 -9.43 5.85 -0.86
N VAL A 389 -10.05 5.46 0.25
CA VAL A 389 -11.45 5.76 0.59
C VAL A 389 -11.55 6.73 1.77
N ALA A 390 -10.75 6.51 2.80
CA ALA A 390 -10.73 7.36 3.99
C ALA A 390 -9.31 7.47 4.52
N VAL A 391 -9.00 8.61 5.16
CA VAL A 391 -7.74 8.81 5.88
C VAL A 391 -7.95 9.76 7.06
N THR A 392 -7.28 9.48 8.15
CA THR A 392 -7.26 10.35 9.32
C THR A 392 -6.68 11.71 8.95
N PRO A 393 -7.43 12.82 9.06
CA PRO A 393 -6.95 14.13 8.66
C PRO A 393 -5.94 14.70 9.67
N TYR A 394 -4.97 15.48 9.17
CA TYR A 394 -3.91 16.07 10.00
C TYR A 394 -4.44 16.98 11.13
N TYR A 395 -5.59 17.61 10.96
CA TYR A 395 -6.16 18.59 11.88
C TYR A 395 -7.03 17.99 13.01
N LYS A 396 -7.57 16.77 12.84
CA LYS A 396 -8.39 16.10 13.86
C LYS A 396 -8.31 14.59 13.68
N ARG A 397 -7.69 13.91 14.63
CA ARG A 397 -7.56 12.44 14.63
C ARG A 397 -8.48 11.84 15.69
N LYS A 398 -9.12 10.73 15.34
CA LYS A 398 -9.86 9.87 16.28
C LYS A 398 -9.24 8.49 16.23
N VAL A 399 -8.63 8.09 17.33
CA VAL A 399 -7.96 6.79 17.46
C VAL A 399 -8.98 5.65 17.27
N GLY A 400 -8.59 4.63 16.50
CA GLY A 400 -9.46 3.50 16.11
C GLY A 400 -10.38 3.80 14.93
N SER A 401 -10.30 5.04 14.35
CA SER A 401 -11.01 5.39 13.12
C SER A 401 -10.01 5.57 11.98
N VAL A 402 -10.40 5.13 10.80
CA VAL A 402 -9.65 5.38 9.57
C VAL A 402 -9.89 6.78 8.98
N GLY A 403 -10.57 7.67 9.71
CA GLY A 403 -10.91 9.03 9.28
C GLY A 403 -12.23 9.15 8.53
N PRO A 404 -12.57 10.37 8.08
CA PRO A 404 -13.69 10.59 7.18
C PRO A 404 -13.34 10.17 5.75
N SER A 405 -14.35 10.04 4.89
CA SER A 405 -14.15 9.83 3.46
C SER A 405 -13.30 10.95 2.85
N VAL A 406 -12.43 10.58 1.90
CA VAL A 406 -11.62 11.57 1.18
C VAL A 406 -12.48 12.39 0.18
N PRO A 407 -12.04 13.59 -0.22
CA PRO A 407 -12.85 14.51 -1.03
C PRO A 407 -13.36 13.97 -2.36
N CYS A 408 -12.70 12.97 -2.95
CA CYS A 408 -13.09 12.40 -4.25
C CYS A 408 -14.19 11.33 -4.16
N CYS A 409 -14.67 10.97 -2.95
CA CYS A 409 -15.71 9.95 -2.82
C CYS A 409 -16.69 10.24 -1.67
N GLU A 410 -17.83 9.55 -1.78
CA GLU A 410 -18.86 9.44 -0.76
C GLU A 410 -18.84 8.02 -0.19
N VAL A 411 -19.12 7.92 1.11
CA VAL A 411 -19.25 6.64 1.81
C VAL A 411 -20.62 6.55 2.46
N ARG A 412 -21.27 5.41 2.33
CA ARG A 412 -22.46 5.09 3.12
C ARG A 412 -22.31 3.72 3.79
N ILE A 413 -22.95 3.56 4.93
CA ILE A 413 -23.06 2.29 5.65
C ILE A 413 -24.41 1.65 5.28
N ASP A 414 -24.35 0.48 4.64
CA ASP A 414 -25.54 -0.25 4.23
C ASP A 414 -25.85 -1.35 5.24
N GLY A 415 -26.73 -1.02 6.19
CA GLY A 415 -27.13 -1.90 7.28
C GLY A 415 -28.38 -1.37 7.98
N ASN A 416 -29.02 -2.22 8.76
CA ASN A 416 -30.25 -1.88 9.49
C ASN A 416 -30.11 -2.08 11.00
N GLU A 417 -28.98 -2.60 11.47
CA GLU A 417 -28.77 -2.91 12.89
C GLU A 417 -27.87 -1.88 13.55
N ILE A 418 -28.26 -1.47 14.76
CA ILE A 418 -27.41 -0.65 15.62
C ILE A 418 -26.45 -1.60 16.33
N GLY A 419 -25.16 -1.45 16.03
CA GLY A 419 -24.10 -2.25 16.65
C GLY A 419 -23.78 -1.83 18.08
N GLU A 420 -22.79 -2.47 18.69
CA GLU A 420 -22.30 -2.17 20.05
C GLU A 420 -21.79 -0.70 20.18
N SER A 421 -21.36 -0.10 19.09
CA SER A 421 -20.95 1.31 19.01
C SER A 421 -22.10 2.32 19.21
N GLY A 422 -23.37 1.87 19.14
CA GLY A 422 -24.55 2.74 19.13
C GLY A 422 -24.82 3.40 17.77
N PHE A 423 -24.11 3.00 16.71
CA PHE A 423 -24.32 3.44 15.33
C PHE A 423 -24.78 2.29 14.43
N VAL A 424 -25.40 2.64 13.31
CA VAL A 424 -25.74 1.64 12.29
C VAL A 424 -24.46 1.00 11.77
N THR A 425 -24.39 -0.34 11.88
CA THR A 425 -23.29 -1.17 11.37
C THR A 425 -23.75 -1.91 10.13
N GLY A 426 -22.91 -1.94 9.10
CA GLY A 426 -23.25 -2.58 7.83
C GLY A 426 -22.10 -2.56 6.84
N GLU A 427 -22.38 -2.98 5.60
CA GLU A 427 -21.41 -2.94 4.52
C GLU A 427 -21.04 -1.49 4.17
N ILE A 428 -19.73 -1.22 4.11
CA ILE A 428 -19.20 0.06 3.64
C ILE A 428 -19.35 0.08 2.12
N ARG A 429 -20.07 1.07 1.60
CA ARG A 429 -20.25 1.28 0.16
C ARG A 429 -19.63 2.61 -0.25
N VAL A 430 -19.00 2.62 -1.41
CA VAL A 430 -18.26 3.77 -1.93
C VAL A 430 -18.79 4.19 -3.29
N ARG A 431 -18.90 5.49 -3.52
CA ARG A 431 -19.19 6.09 -4.81
C ARG A 431 -18.34 7.33 -5.00
N GLY A 432 -17.65 7.44 -6.13
CA GLY A 432 -16.82 8.61 -6.39
C GLY A 432 -15.82 8.40 -7.52
N ASP A 433 -15.01 9.42 -7.73
CA ASP A 433 -14.01 9.45 -8.80
C ASP A 433 -12.86 8.47 -8.56
N ASN A 434 -12.66 7.99 -7.34
CA ASN A 434 -11.66 6.98 -6.97
C ASN A 434 -12.10 5.54 -7.31
N VAL A 435 -13.37 5.28 -7.60
CA VAL A 435 -13.90 3.93 -7.84
C VAL A 435 -13.53 3.46 -9.24
N MET A 436 -13.00 2.25 -9.35
CA MET A 436 -12.57 1.62 -10.59
C MET A 436 -13.60 1.69 -11.73
N ILE A 437 -13.13 1.60 -12.96
CA ILE A 437 -13.99 1.42 -14.15
C ILE A 437 -14.82 0.14 -14.02
N GLY A 438 -14.18 -0.92 -13.51
CA GLY A 438 -14.74 -2.24 -13.28
C GLY A 438 -13.67 -3.31 -13.34
N TYR A 439 -14.11 -4.56 -13.22
CA TYR A 439 -13.25 -5.71 -13.51
C TYR A 439 -13.21 -5.97 -15.02
N ALA A 440 -12.08 -6.46 -15.51
CA ALA A 440 -11.92 -6.82 -16.93
C ALA A 440 -12.90 -7.94 -17.33
N ASP A 441 -13.20 -8.87 -16.43
CA ASP A 441 -14.33 -9.79 -16.56
C ASP A 441 -15.63 -9.08 -16.11
N SER A 442 -16.39 -8.60 -17.10
CA SER A 442 -17.61 -7.83 -16.86
C SER A 442 -18.70 -8.60 -16.10
N SER A 443 -18.66 -9.93 -16.10
CA SER A 443 -19.63 -10.75 -15.34
C SER A 443 -19.55 -10.50 -13.84
N GLN A 444 -18.38 -10.10 -13.33
CA GLN A 444 -18.15 -9.81 -11.92
C GLN A 444 -18.66 -8.43 -11.48
N ASN A 445 -18.96 -7.54 -12.42
CA ASN A 445 -19.39 -6.17 -12.11
C ASN A 445 -20.80 -6.10 -11.53
N SER A 446 -21.69 -7.01 -11.93
CA SER A 446 -23.07 -7.06 -11.41
C SER A 446 -23.15 -7.34 -9.90
N GLU A 447 -22.17 -8.06 -9.35
CA GLU A 447 -22.06 -8.32 -7.92
C GLU A 447 -21.30 -7.20 -7.19
N ALA A 448 -20.36 -6.54 -7.90
CA ALA A 448 -19.51 -5.50 -7.33
C ALA A 448 -20.24 -4.17 -7.14
N PHE A 449 -21.24 -3.87 -7.97
CA PHE A 449 -21.98 -2.62 -7.92
C PHE A 449 -23.44 -2.82 -7.59
N THR A 450 -24.03 -1.85 -6.91
CA THR A 450 -25.48 -1.78 -6.71
C THR A 450 -26.17 -1.16 -7.94
N PRO A 451 -27.49 -1.32 -8.10
CA PRO A 451 -28.22 -0.69 -9.22
C PRO A 451 -28.12 0.85 -9.25
N ASP A 452 -27.89 1.49 -8.10
CA ASP A 452 -27.67 2.94 -7.94
C ASP A 452 -26.17 3.32 -7.96
N ASN A 453 -25.33 2.42 -8.50
CA ASN A 453 -23.90 2.61 -8.81
C ASN A 453 -22.99 2.87 -7.58
N TRP A 454 -23.29 2.22 -6.45
CA TRP A 454 -22.37 2.15 -5.32
C TRP A 454 -21.52 0.89 -5.40
N PHE A 455 -20.22 1.05 -5.22
CA PHE A 455 -19.31 -0.08 -5.13
C PHE A 455 -19.45 -0.77 -3.77
N ARG A 456 -19.54 -2.08 -3.77
CA ARG A 456 -19.61 -2.96 -2.60
C ARG A 456 -18.19 -3.34 -2.18
N THR A 457 -17.71 -2.79 -1.07
CA THR A 457 -16.34 -3.06 -0.63
C THR A 457 -16.17 -4.47 -0.03
N GLY A 458 -17.25 -5.04 0.46
CA GLY A 458 -17.21 -6.26 1.26
C GLY A 458 -16.61 -6.05 2.66
N ASP A 459 -16.29 -4.79 3.04
CA ASP A 459 -15.88 -4.43 4.40
C ASP A 459 -17.10 -4.02 5.22
N ILE A 460 -17.12 -4.38 6.49
CA ILE A 460 -18.15 -4.03 7.45
C ILE A 460 -17.62 -2.96 8.39
N GLY A 461 -18.47 -1.99 8.72
CA GLY A 461 -18.10 -0.91 9.61
C GLY A 461 -19.27 -0.03 10.00
N TYR A 462 -18.97 1.05 10.67
CA TYR A 462 -19.92 2.11 11.03
C TYR A 462 -19.31 3.49 10.84
N MET A 463 -20.16 4.51 10.83
CA MET A 463 -19.76 5.91 10.74
C MET A 463 -20.33 6.67 11.93
N ASP A 464 -19.50 7.47 12.62
CA ASP A 464 -19.96 8.31 13.70
C ASP A 464 -20.62 9.61 13.19
N ARG A 465 -21.14 10.41 14.13
CA ARG A 465 -21.84 11.68 13.81
C ARG A 465 -20.94 12.75 13.16
N ASP A 466 -19.63 12.64 13.33
CA ASP A 466 -18.65 13.55 12.69
C ASP A 466 -18.19 13.04 11.32
N GLY A 467 -18.71 11.91 10.85
CA GLY A 467 -18.36 11.30 9.56
C GLY A 467 -17.10 10.42 9.61
N TYR A 468 -16.59 10.08 10.79
CA TYR A 468 -15.43 9.19 10.93
C TYR A 468 -15.86 7.73 10.78
N ILE A 469 -15.12 7.00 9.99
CA ILE A 469 -15.39 5.61 9.61
C ILE A 469 -14.57 4.67 10.50
N TYR A 470 -15.21 3.62 11.00
CA TYR A 470 -14.62 2.56 11.81
C TYR A 470 -14.86 1.23 11.12
N ILE A 471 -13.77 0.50 10.83
CA ILE A 471 -13.83 -0.83 10.23
C ILE A 471 -14.01 -1.86 11.34
N THR A 472 -14.91 -2.82 11.18
CA THR A 472 -15.13 -3.89 12.16
C THR A 472 -14.76 -5.27 11.62
N GLY A 473 -14.64 -5.43 10.30
CA GLY A 473 -14.21 -6.68 9.69
C GLY A 473 -14.64 -6.83 8.22
N ARG A 474 -14.53 -8.06 7.73
CA ARG A 474 -14.92 -8.43 6.36
C ARG A 474 -16.22 -9.23 6.35
N ALA A 475 -17.15 -8.87 5.48
CA ALA A 475 -18.44 -9.57 5.34
C ALA A 475 -18.27 -11.09 5.12
N LYS A 476 -17.27 -11.50 4.35
CA LYS A 476 -16.98 -12.91 4.05
C LYS A 476 -16.37 -13.69 5.21
N ASN A 477 -15.79 -12.99 6.19
CA ASN A 477 -15.12 -13.60 7.33
C ASN A 477 -16.03 -13.67 8.56
N VAL A 478 -17.18 -12.98 8.52
CA VAL A 478 -18.12 -12.94 9.66
C VAL A 478 -18.48 -14.37 10.08
N ILE A 479 -18.30 -14.64 11.36
CA ILE A 479 -18.71 -15.90 11.99
C ILE A 479 -20.09 -15.67 12.58
N ILE A 480 -21.04 -16.48 12.21
CA ILE A 480 -22.42 -16.44 12.73
C ILE A 480 -22.66 -17.70 13.56
N PRO A 481 -22.46 -17.63 14.89
CA PRO A 481 -22.81 -18.71 15.80
C PRO A 481 -24.33 -18.96 15.84
N GLU A 482 -24.77 -20.02 16.53
CA GLU A 482 -26.20 -20.40 16.61
C GLU A 482 -27.11 -19.31 17.20
N ASN A 483 -26.58 -18.41 18.01
CA ASN A 483 -27.32 -17.28 18.58
C ASN A 483 -27.62 -16.15 17.56
N GLY A 484 -27.18 -16.30 16.29
CA GLY A 484 -27.43 -15.37 15.20
C GLY A 484 -26.65 -14.04 15.28
N LYS A 485 -25.74 -13.86 16.25
CA LYS A 485 -24.95 -12.62 16.38
C LYS A 485 -23.72 -12.67 15.50
N ASN A 486 -23.43 -11.56 14.83
CA ASN A 486 -22.23 -11.42 14.03
C ASN A 486 -20.98 -11.31 14.91
N VAL A 487 -20.00 -12.18 14.69
CA VAL A 487 -18.67 -12.13 15.31
C VAL A 487 -17.65 -11.85 14.22
N TYR A 488 -16.92 -10.78 14.38
CA TYR A 488 -15.86 -10.35 13.45
C TYR A 488 -14.53 -10.95 13.90
N PRO A 489 -13.95 -11.88 13.15
CA PRO A 489 -12.71 -12.57 13.55
C PRO A 489 -11.55 -11.61 13.72
N GLU A 490 -11.51 -10.54 12.94
CA GLU A 490 -10.44 -9.54 12.96
C GLU A 490 -10.31 -8.88 14.35
N GLU A 491 -11.43 -8.59 15.02
CA GLU A 491 -11.43 -8.06 16.39
C GLU A 491 -10.76 -9.03 17.39
N LEU A 492 -11.06 -10.31 17.25
CA LEU A 492 -10.47 -11.35 18.13
C LEU A 492 -8.98 -11.58 17.83
N GLU A 493 -8.60 -11.48 16.55
CA GLU A 493 -7.21 -11.58 16.11
C GLU A 493 -6.37 -10.43 16.62
N GLU A 494 -6.93 -9.23 16.70
CA GLU A 494 -6.27 -8.07 17.29
C GLU A 494 -5.94 -8.34 18.77
N TYR A 495 -6.89 -8.84 19.55
CA TYR A 495 -6.64 -9.21 20.93
C TYR A 495 -5.59 -10.32 21.08
N LEU A 496 -5.62 -11.32 20.20
CA LEU A 496 -4.62 -12.39 20.17
C LEU A 496 -3.23 -11.87 19.80
N GLY A 497 -3.14 -10.90 18.91
CA GLY A 497 -1.89 -10.26 18.49
C GLY A 497 -1.17 -9.48 19.60
N GLN A 498 -1.89 -9.11 20.67
CA GLN A 498 -1.32 -8.46 21.86
C GLN A 498 -0.66 -9.47 22.83
N ILE A 499 -0.86 -10.78 22.63
CA ILE A 499 -0.26 -11.83 23.43
C ILE A 499 1.14 -12.14 22.90
N ASP A 500 2.16 -11.83 23.68
CA ASP A 500 3.58 -11.93 23.30
C ASP A 500 4.02 -13.33 22.85
N GLU A 501 3.37 -14.39 23.37
CA GLU A 501 3.63 -15.79 23.05
C GLU A 501 3.04 -16.22 21.70
N ILE A 502 2.22 -15.38 21.07
CA ILE A 502 1.62 -15.62 19.77
C ILE A 502 2.41 -14.84 18.71
N ALA A 503 2.92 -15.55 17.71
CA ALA A 503 3.53 -14.92 16.55
C ALA A 503 2.46 -14.51 15.53
N GLU A 504 1.51 -15.43 15.25
CA GLU A 504 0.42 -15.23 14.31
C GLU A 504 -0.83 -15.95 14.77
N ALA A 505 -1.98 -15.36 14.54
CA ALA A 505 -3.28 -15.97 14.83
C ALA A 505 -4.30 -15.67 13.72
N VAL A 506 -5.17 -16.63 13.48
CA VAL A 506 -6.36 -16.47 12.64
C VAL A 506 -7.54 -17.07 13.37
N VAL A 507 -8.65 -16.33 13.41
CA VAL A 507 -9.90 -16.81 14.01
C VAL A 507 -10.88 -17.20 12.90
N ILE A 508 -11.46 -18.38 13.04
CA ILE A 508 -12.40 -18.94 12.06
C ILE A 508 -13.60 -19.59 12.78
N GLY A 509 -14.72 -19.68 12.09
CA GLY A 509 -15.85 -20.52 12.50
C GLY A 509 -15.63 -21.96 12.04
N ARG A 510 -15.59 -22.91 12.98
CA ARG A 510 -15.58 -24.34 12.68
C ARG A 510 -17.01 -24.90 12.78
N ASN A 511 -17.47 -25.57 11.75
CA ASN A 511 -18.72 -26.32 11.83
C ASN A 511 -18.49 -27.61 12.63
N GLU A 512 -19.09 -27.73 13.80
CA GLU A 512 -19.09 -28.91 14.64
C GLU A 512 -20.51 -29.47 14.83
N ALA A 513 -20.68 -30.60 15.49
CA ALA A 513 -21.98 -31.22 15.64
C ALA A 513 -23.02 -30.33 16.37
N GLU A 514 -22.54 -29.44 17.23
CA GLU A 514 -23.35 -28.51 18.02
C GLU A 514 -23.39 -27.08 17.45
N GLY A 515 -23.04 -26.89 16.18
CA GLY A 515 -23.07 -25.59 15.51
C GLY A 515 -21.71 -25.00 15.19
N VAL A 516 -21.66 -23.67 14.92
CA VAL A 516 -20.45 -22.96 14.55
C VAL A 516 -19.65 -22.57 15.80
N VAL A 517 -18.44 -23.12 15.93
CA VAL A 517 -17.53 -22.88 17.05
C VAL A 517 -16.44 -21.89 16.67
N ILE A 518 -16.29 -20.82 17.45
CA ILE A 518 -15.20 -19.84 17.27
C ILE A 518 -13.88 -20.49 17.65
N THR A 519 -13.02 -20.65 16.65
CA THR A 519 -11.74 -21.36 16.78
C THR A 519 -10.58 -20.42 16.45
N ALA A 520 -9.61 -20.31 17.36
CA ALA A 520 -8.35 -19.62 17.09
C ALA A 520 -7.30 -20.62 16.58
N VAL A 521 -6.78 -20.39 15.39
CA VAL A 521 -5.65 -21.13 14.83
C VAL A 521 -4.39 -20.30 15.05
N ILE A 522 -3.42 -20.83 15.79
CA ILE A 522 -2.29 -20.06 16.34
C ILE A 522 -0.97 -20.66 15.90
N PHE A 523 -0.07 -19.81 15.43
CA PHE A 523 1.36 -20.08 15.32
C PHE A 523 2.07 -19.45 16.52
N PRO A 524 2.63 -20.26 17.45
CA PRO A 524 3.33 -19.76 18.63
C PRO A 524 4.64 -19.03 18.27
N ASN A 525 5.06 -18.11 19.13
CA ASN A 525 6.29 -17.35 18.94
C ASN A 525 7.52 -18.16 19.40
N TYR A 526 7.84 -19.22 18.69
CA TYR A 526 8.97 -20.11 19.00
C TYR A 526 10.33 -19.38 19.00
N ALA A 527 10.48 -18.34 18.18
CA ALA A 527 11.73 -17.57 18.10
C ALA A 527 12.05 -16.82 19.41
N LYS A 528 11.01 -16.35 20.13
CA LYS A 528 11.15 -15.62 21.39
C LYS A 528 11.23 -16.53 22.61
N TYR A 529 10.59 -17.68 22.54
CA TYR A 529 10.37 -18.60 23.67
C TYR A 529 10.99 -19.99 23.46
N GLY A 530 12.08 -20.05 22.67
CA GLY A 530 12.78 -21.31 22.37
C GLY A 530 13.45 -22.01 23.56
N GLU A 531 13.52 -21.34 24.72
CA GLU A 531 14.07 -21.90 25.95
C GLU A 531 13.04 -22.71 26.76
N ILE A 532 11.74 -22.57 26.46
CA ILE A 532 10.67 -23.33 27.09
C ILE A 532 10.15 -24.43 26.17
N THR A 533 9.57 -25.47 26.73
CA THR A 533 9.03 -26.56 25.90
C THR A 533 7.80 -26.11 25.10
N ASP A 534 7.54 -26.76 23.97
CA ASP A 534 6.33 -26.52 23.17
C ASP A 534 5.04 -26.67 23.98
N ALA A 535 5.02 -27.66 24.90
CA ALA A 535 3.87 -27.89 25.77
C ALA A 535 3.64 -26.74 26.77
N GLU A 536 4.70 -26.20 27.36
CA GLU A 536 4.62 -25.06 28.29
C GLU A 536 4.19 -23.80 27.57
N LEU A 537 4.74 -23.53 26.38
CA LEU A 537 4.35 -22.36 25.57
C LEU A 537 2.87 -22.41 25.20
N LYS A 538 2.38 -23.54 24.74
CA LYS A 538 0.96 -23.76 24.42
C LYS A 538 0.05 -23.61 25.65
N ALA A 539 0.48 -24.12 26.81
CA ALA A 539 -0.27 -23.99 28.06
C ALA A 539 -0.38 -22.53 28.52
N GLU A 540 0.69 -21.74 28.37
CA GLU A 540 0.67 -20.30 28.69
C GLU A 540 -0.24 -19.52 27.73
N ILE A 541 -0.19 -19.80 26.42
CA ILE A 541 -1.11 -19.21 25.43
C ILE A 541 -2.56 -19.54 25.81
N GLN A 542 -2.87 -20.81 26.12
CA GLN A 542 -4.22 -21.24 26.48
C GLN A 542 -4.74 -20.53 27.75
N LYS A 543 -3.87 -20.34 28.74
CA LYS A 543 -4.19 -19.59 29.96
C LYS A 543 -4.51 -18.12 29.66
N LYS A 544 -3.74 -17.48 28.80
CA LYS A 544 -3.98 -16.08 28.39
C LYS A 544 -5.27 -15.92 27.57
N ILE A 545 -5.59 -16.87 26.69
CA ILE A 545 -6.87 -16.89 25.96
C ILE A 545 -8.04 -17.08 26.94
N THR A 546 -7.89 -17.93 27.95
CA THR A 546 -8.90 -18.08 29.01
C THR A 546 -9.12 -16.78 29.80
N GLN A 547 -8.05 -16.00 30.03
CA GLN A 547 -8.17 -14.68 30.64
C GLN A 547 -8.83 -13.64 29.71
N LEU A 548 -8.51 -13.68 28.42
CA LEU A 548 -9.15 -12.85 27.41
C LEU A 548 -10.66 -13.13 27.34
N ASN A 549 -11.06 -14.40 27.29
CA ASN A 549 -12.46 -14.80 27.24
C ASN A 549 -13.30 -14.26 28.42
N LYS A 550 -12.70 -14.08 29.61
CA LYS A 550 -13.40 -13.46 30.74
C LYS A 550 -13.81 -12.00 30.53
N ARG A 551 -13.17 -11.34 29.58
CA ARG A 551 -13.46 -9.94 29.22
C ARG A 551 -14.38 -9.82 28.02
N LEU A 552 -14.53 -10.90 27.26
CA LEU A 552 -15.36 -10.95 26.06
C LEU A 552 -16.81 -11.33 26.38
N PRO A 553 -17.79 -10.76 25.67
CA PRO A 553 -19.16 -11.27 25.68
C PRO A 553 -19.19 -12.78 25.35
N SER A 554 -20.14 -13.51 25.92
CA SER A 554 -20.20 -14.97 25.76
C SER A 554 -20.22 -15.43 24.29
N PHE A 555 -20.88 -14.68 23.42
CA PHE A 555 -20.98 -15.01 22.00
C PHE A 555 -19.71 -14.72 21.19
N LYS A 556 -18.73 -13.97 21.75
CA LYS A 556 -17.42 -13.70 21.12
C LYS A 556 -16.30 -14.56 21.69
N GLN A 557 -16.57 -15.43 22.66
CA GLN A 557 -15.54 -16.22 23.31
C GLN A 557 -14.92 -17.26 22.35
N ILE A 558 -13.61 -17.40 22.42
CA ILE A 558 -12.84 -18.39 21.67
C ILE A 558 -12.99 -19.73 22.41
N HIS A 559 -13.70 -20.67 21.79
CA HIS A 559 -14.00 -21.98 22.42
C HIS A 559 -12.95 -23.04 22.12
N LYS A 560 -12.26 -22.91 20.96
CA LYS A 560 -11.26 -23.88 20.53
C LYS A 560 -9.97 -23.20 20.13
N VAL A 561 -8.83 -23.83 20.42
CA VAL A 561 -7.50 -23.37 20.04
C VAL A 561 -6.78 -24.50 19.31
N GLU A 562 -6.34 -24.21 18.10
CA GLU A 562 -5.54 -25.10 17.25
C GLU A 562 -4.14 -24.52 17.09
N PHE A 563 -3.10 -25.33 17.30
CA PHE A 563 -1.72 -24.88 17.20
C PHE A 563 -1.06 -25.38 15.91
N ARG A 564 -0.38 -24.49 15.22
CA ARG A 564 0.44 -24.79 14.04
C ARG A 564 1.92 -24.89 14.42
N LYS A 565 2.66 -25.67 13.62
CA LYS A 565 4.13 -25.77 13.74
C LYS A 565 4.86 -24.90 12.73
N VAL A 566 4.16 -24.38 11.73
CA VAL A 566 4.70 -23.55 10.64
C VAL A 566 3.90 -22.27 10.51
N GLU A 567 4.54 -21.20 10.06
CA GLU A 567 3.89 -19.92 9.78
C GLU A 567 2.73 -20.05 8.80
N PHE A 568 1.82 -19.09 8.81
CA PHE A 568 0.79 -18.99 7.80
C PHE A 568 1.38 -18.55 6.46
N GLU A 569 0.82 -19.06 5.37
CA GLU A 569 1.13 -18.54 4.05
C GLU A 569 0.60 -17.11 3.91
N LYS A 570 1.42 -16.24 3.32
CA LYS A 570 1.14 -14.80 3.20
C LYS A 570 1.21 -14.36 1.75
N THR A 571 0.55 -13.26 1.46
CA THR A 571 0.72 -12.50 0.23
C THR A 571 2.03 -11.70 0.27
N SER A 572 2.44 -11.11 -0.87
CA SER A 572 3.57 -10.16 -0.94
C SER A 572 3.39 -8.96 -0.01
N SER A 573 2.15 -8.54 0.26
CA SER A 573 1.81 -7.52 1.26
C SER A 573 1.78 -8.05 2.71
N LYS A 574 2.28 -9.29 2.94
CA LYS A 574 2.36 -9.96 4.25
C LYS A 574 1.00 -10.24 4.92
N LYS A 575 -0.10 -10.26 4.17
CA LYS A 575 -1.42 -10.66 4.66
C LYS A 575 -1.56 -12.18 4.62
N ILE A 576 -2.14 -12.77 5.66
CA ILE A 576 -2.37 -14.22 5.75
C ILE A 576 -3.41 -14.65 4.70
N LYS A 577 -3.09 -15.70 3.95
CA LYS A 577 -3.99 -16.32 2.96
C LYS A 577 -5.04 -17.18 3.67
N ARG A 578 -6.11 -16.55 4.19
CA ARG A 578 -7.16 -17.23 4.99
C ARG A 578 -7.82 -18.40 4.29
N HIS A 579 -7.98 -18.35 2.97
CA HIS A 579 -8.61 -19.43 2.19
C HIS A 579 -7.84 -20.76 2.21
N LEU A 580 -6.58 -20.75 2.64
CA LEU A 580 -5.76 -21.95 2.82
C LEU A 580 -5.91 -22.58 4.22
N ILE A 581 -6.65 -21.95 5.13
CA ILE A 581 -6.87 -22.43 6.49
C ILE A 581 -8.13 -23.28 6.49
N LYS A 582 -7.93 -24.60 6.48
CA LYS A 582 -9.01 -25.59 6.51
C LYS A 582 -9.40 -25.93 7.94
#